data_5bc5e6c1f330cef0b7b2504f428581e1
#
_entry.id   5bc5e6c1f330cef0b7b2504f428581e1
#
_cell.length_a   1.000
_cell.length_b   1.000
_cell.length_c   1.000
_cell.angle_alpha   90.00
_cell.angle_beta   90.00
_cell.angle_gamma   90.00
#
_symmetry.space_group_name_H-M   'P 1'
#
loop_
_entity.id
_entity.type
_entity.pdbx_description
1 polymer ?
#
loop_
_entity_poly.entity_id
_entity_poly.type
_entity_poly.pdbx_seq_one_letter_code
_entity_poly.pdbx_strand_id
1 'polypeptide(L)'
;MRTSLGRHPDYEIEAAATHPEARPAAITGVQANVTRSNTHLVLIPSYNPGPRGLETVRAARGQWDPVWVIVDGSTDGSAEALSALGRTDPGLRVLLRARNGGKGAALLDGLLAARREGFTHALAMDADGQHPVECIGAFMSASAAAPLAMILGDPQFDASAPRIRLRGRKIANWCTNVETLWAGIHDTLFGFRVYPIDPLVAVMRRSRWMRRFDFDAEAAVRLSWRGVPAVNLPAPVKYFTAAQGGVSHFNYWRDNVLLTSMYLRLLAGFIVRLPLLLARRLT
;
A
#
# COMPACT_ATOMS: atom_id res chain seq x y z
N MET A 1 46.04 54.29 -24.14
CA MET A 1 45.51 54.73 -22.84
C MET A 1 45.19 53.44 -22.04
N ARG A 2 45.88 53.28 -20.90
CA ARG A 2 45.81 52.06 -20.02
C ARG A 2 44.60 52.18 -19.13
N THR A 3 43.85 51.09 -18.97
CA THR A 3 42.94 50.93 -17.88
C THR A 3 43.20 49.59 -17.13
N SER A 4 43.35 49.74 -15.84
CA SER A 4 43.84 48.79 -14.86
C SER A 4 42.85 47.66 -14.55
N LEU A 5 43.38 46.44 -14.43
CA LEU A 5 42.71 45.28 -13.88
C LEU A 5 42.71 45.35 -12.34
N GLY A 6 41.56 45.35 -11.74
CA GLY A 6 41.38 45.18 -10.29
C GLY A 6 41.54 43.69 -9.91
N ARG A 7 42.38 43.44 -8.90
CA ARG A 7 42.60 42.15 -8.26
C ARG A 7 41.47 41.88 -7.25
N HIS A 8 40.90 40.68 -7.27
CA HIS A 8 40.10 40.12 -6.18
C HIS A 8 41.02 39.48 -5.14
N PRO A 9 40.71 39.57 -3.86
CA PRO A 9 41.49 38.98 -2.78
C PRO A 9 41.31 37.47 -2.66
N ASP A 10 42.46 36.80 -2.39
CA ASP A 10 42.59 35.37 -2.13
C ASP A 10 41.91 35.00 -0.82
N TYR A 11 41.03 33.98 -0.86
CA TYR A 11 40.57 33.29 0.34
C TYR A 11 41.45 32.05 0.57
N GLU A 12 42.25 32.12 1.59
CA GLU A 12 43.00 30.98 2.15
C GLU A 12 41.99 29.97 2.70
N ILE A 13 42.07 28.72 2.23
CA ILE A 13 41.33 27.59 2.80
C ILE A 13 42.20 26.99 3.90
N GLU A 14 41.86 27.27 5.14
CA GLU A 14 42.43 26.66 6.33
C GLU A 14 42.02 25.19 6.38
N ALA A 15 42.98 24.27 6.42
CA ALA A 15 42.78 22.83 6.51
C ALA A 15 42.20 22.48 7.88
N ALA A 16 40.91 22.13 7.90
CA ALA A 16 40.26 21.63 9.11
C ALA A 16 40.74 20.22 9.44
N ALA A 17 41.08 20.04 10.70
CA ALA A 17 41.61 18.86 11.33
C ALA A 17 40.77 17.59 11.09
N THR A 18 41.47 16.50 10.84
CA THR A 18 40.94 15.11 10.80
C THR A 18 40.30 14.72 12.14
N HIS A 19 38.99 14.59 12.16
CA HIS A 19 38.30 13.91 13.25
C HIS A 19 38.43 12.37 13.06
N PRO A 20 38.68 11.62 14.13
CA PRO A 20 38.77 10.17 14.04
C PRO A 20 37.42 9.59 13.74
N GLU A 21 37.35 8.72 12.71
CA GLU A 21 36.15 7.94 12.32
C GLU A 21 35.65 7.13 13.53
N ALA A 22 34.47 7.47 14.02
CA ALA A 22 33.73 6.63 14.95
C ALA A 22 33.28 5.37 14.19
N ARG A 23 33.88 4.22 14.54
CA ARG A 23 33.38 2.90 14.10
C ARG A 23 31.88 2.78 14.46
N PRO A 24 31.01 2.36 13.52
CA PRO A 24 29.64 2.07 13.88
C PRO A 24 29.62 0.92 14.87
N ALA A 25 29.05 1.16 16.05
CA ALA A 25 28.81 0.12 17.04
C ALA A 25 27.97 -0.98 16.40
N ALA A 26 28.42 -2.22 16.47
CA ALA A 26 27.66 -3.39 16.07
C ALA A 26 26.35 -3.39 16.86
N ILE A 27 25.25 -3.20 16.16
CA ILE A 27 23.90 -3.37 16.72
C ILE A 27 23.70 -4.86 16.93
N THR A 28 24.12 -5.33 18.09
CA THR A 28 23.81 -6.67 18.59
C THR A 28 22.29 -6.79 18.73
N GLY A 29 21.73 -7.73 17.96
CA GLY A 29 20.41 -8.33 17.98
C GLY A 29 19.40 -7.80 19.01
N VAL A 30 18.71 -6.72 18.69
CA VAL A 30 17.36 -6.50 19.20
C VAL A 30 16.47 -7.46 18.41
N GLN A 31 16.09 -8.59 18.99
CA GLN A 31 14.95 -9.37 18.51
C GLN A 31 13.77 -8.40 18.52
N ALA A 32 13.37 -7.93 17.36
CA ALA A 32 12.17 -7.14 17.22
C ALA A 32 11.02 -7.97 17.78
N ASN A 33 10.43 -7.51 18.87
CA ASN A 33 9.30 -8.20 19.51
C ASN A 33 8.12 -8.09 18.54
N VAL A 34 7.85 -9.16 17.78
CA VAL A 34 6.79 -9.20 16.77
C VAL A 34 5.47 -8.94 17.47
N THR A 35 4.79 -7.86 17.13
CA THR A 35 3.51 -7.52 17.73
C THR A 35 2.44 -8.52 17.29
N ARG A 36 1.83 -9.21 18.25
CA ARG A 36 0.72 -10.14 18.01
C ARG A 36 -0.63 -9.46 18.23
N SER A 37 -1.58 -9.72 17.32
CA SER A 37 -2.94 -9.19 17.42
C SER A 37 -3.98 -10.25 17.09
N ASN A 38 -5.12 -10.19 17.77
CA ASN A 38 -6.31 -10.99 17.51
C ASN A 38 -7.43 -10.21 16.80
N THR A 39 -7.21 -8.92 16.54
CA THR A 39 -8.18 -8.04 15.87
C THR A 39 -7.66 -7.51 14.54
N HIS A 40 -6.35 -7.39 14.38
CA HIS A 40 -5.69 -6.83 13.19
C HIS A 40 -4.77 -7.86 12.57
N LEU A 41 -4.81 -8.01 11.24
CA LEU A 41 -3.90 -8.88 10.50
C LEU A 41 -3.34 -8.18 9.27
N VAL A 42 -2.22 -8.70 8.75
CA VAL A 42 -1.69 -8.31 7.44
C VAL A 42 -2.23 -9.26 6.38
N LEU A 43 -2.75 -8.75 5.26
CA LEU A 43 -3.17 -9.50 4.08
C LEU A 43 -2.29 -9.16 2.88
N ILE A 44 -1.68 -10.19 2.30
CA ILE A 44 -0.77 -10.05 1.14
C ILE A 44 -1.35 -10.85 -0.03
N PRO A 45 -2.06 -10.22 -0.98
CA PRO A 45 -2.41 -10.86 -2.23
C PRO A 45 -1.15 -11.08 -3.07
N SER A 46 -0.97 -12.29 -3.59
CA SER A 46 0.26 -12.70 -4.27
C SER A 46 -0.07 -13.42 -5.59
N TYR A 47 0.48 -12.91 -6.69
CA TYR A 47 0.41 -13.57 -8.00
C TYR A 47 1.76 -13.44 -8.71
N ASN A 48 2.41 -14.58 -8.94
CA ASN A 48 3.73 -14.66 -9.59
C ASN A 48 4.72 -13.58 -9.09
N PRO A 49 4.94 -13.45 -7.76
CA PRO A 49 5.76 -12.39 -7.19
C PRO A 49 7.26 -12.64 -7.36
N GLY A 50 7.65 -13.82 -7.86
CA GLY A 50 9.02 -14.24 -7.93
C GLY A 50 9.69 -14.38 -6.54
N PRO A 51 11.02 -14.33 -6.45
CA PRO A 51 11.77 -14.47 -5.20
C PRO A 51 11.41 -13.41 -4.14
N ARG A 52 11.08 -12.19 -4.57
CA ARG A 52 10.70 -11.09 -3.66
C ARG A 52 9.46 -11.36 -2.84
N GLY A 53 8.52 -12.15 -3.35
CA GLY A 53 7.31 -12.49 -2.61
C GLY A 53 7.61 -13.17 -1.28
N LEU A 54 8.54 -14.11 -1.28
CA LEU A 54 8.96 -14.81 -0.06
C LEU A 54 9.70 -13.87 0.92
N GLU A 55 10.57 -13.01 0.39
CA GLU A 55 11.29 -11.99 1.18
C GLU A 55 10.30 -11.00 1.82
N THR A 56 9.33 -10.50 1.05
CA THR A 56 8.29 -9.58 1.53
C THR A 56 7.46 -10.20 2.65
N VAL A 57 7.06 -11.47 2.49
CA VAL A 57 6.29 -12.18 3.52
C VAL A 57 7.11 -12.38 4.79
N ARG A 58 8.37 -12.80 4.68
CA ARG A 58 9.27 -12.92 5.84
C ARG A 58 9.48 -11.58 6.55
N ALA A 59 9.69 -10.50 5.78
CA ALA A 59 9.86 -9.17 6.34
C ALA A 59 8.58 -8.69 7.06
N ALA A 60 7.38 -8.92 6.50
CA ALA A 60 6.12 -8.61 7.15
C ALA A 60 5.93 -9.44 8.44
N ARG A 61 6.27 -10.75 8.40
CA ARG A 61 6.24 -11.62 9.59
C ARG A 61 7.20 -11.16 10.70
N GLY A 62 8.31 -10.56 10.35
CA GLY A 62 9.21 -9.92 11.31
C GLY A 62 8.64 -8.68 12.00
N GLN A 63 7.54 -8.10 11.49
CA GLN A 63 6.90 -6.91 12.04
C GLN A 63 5.57 -7.21 12.73
N TRP A 64 4.80 -8.21 12.26
CA TRP A 64 3.43 -8.45 12.69
C TRP A 64 3.04 -9.92 12.73
N ASP A 65 2.15 -10.26 13.65
CA ASP A 65 1.51 -11.57 13.80
C ASP A 65 0.00 -11.36 14.05
N PRO A 66 -0.90 -11.91 13.19
CA PRO A 66 -0.65 -12.80 12.06
C PRO A 66 -0.45 -12.09 10.71
N VAL A 67 0.20 -12.78 9.78
CA VAL A 67 0.28 -12.44 8.36
C VAL A 67 -0.38 -13.54 7.53
N TRP A 68 -1.29 -13.15 6.64
CA TRP A 68 -1.95 -14.08 5.73
C TRP A 68 -1.60 -13.74 4.29
N VAL A 69 -1.22 -14.75 3.52
CA VAL A 69 -0.92 -14.62 2.10
C VAL A 69 -2.00 -15.30 1.29
N ILE A 70 -2.56 -14.61 0.31
CA ILE A 70 -3.54 -15.17 -0.61
C ILE A 70 -2.88 -15.35 -1.97
N VAL A 71 -2.48 -16.58 -2.29
CA VAL A 71 -1.85 -16.93 -3.57
C VAL A 71 -2.93 -17.03 -4.63
N ASP A 72 -2.94 -16.12 -5.57
CA ASP A 72 -3.97 -15.93 -6.58
C ASP A 72 -3.68 -16.73 -7.87
N GLY A 73 -3.51 -18.05 -7.76
CA GLY A 73 -3.24 -18.92 -8.90
C GLY A 73 -1.85 -18.70 -9.50
N SER A 74 -0.83 -18.52 -8.67
CA SER A 74 0.56 -18.39 -9.09
C SER A 74 1.07 -19.68 -9.79
N THR A 75 1.95 -19.50 -10.79
CA THR A 75 2.54 -20.56 -11.61
C THR A 75 4.08 -20.53 -11.66
N ASP A 76 4.70 -19.66 -10.85
CA ASP A 76 6.14 -19.41 -10.80
C ASP A 76 6.86 -20.18 -9.67
N GLY A 77 6.20 -21.16 -9.04
CA GLY A 77 6.73 -21.90 -7.89
C GLY A 77 6.60 -21.18 -6.53
N SER A 78 6.11 -19.95 -6.52
CA SER A 78 5.94 -19.19 -5.28
C SER A 78 4.86 -19.77 -4.35
N ALA A 79 3.86 -20.46 -4.91
CA ALA A 79 2.80 -21.12 -4.13
C ALA A 79 3.38 -22.22 -3.22
N GLU A 80 4.25 -23.06 -3.75
CA GLU A 80 4.93 -24.15 -3.04
C GLU A 80 5.86 -23.59 -1.96
N ALA A 81 6.65 -22.56 -2.31
CA ALA A 81 7.60 -21.94 -1.39
C ALA A 81 6.89 -21.24 -0.20
N LEU A 82 5.82 -20.50 -0.47
CA LEU A 82 5.00 -19.85 0.57
C LEU A 82 4.28 -20.89 1.42
N SER A 83 3.75 -21.95 0.82
CA SER A 83 3.10 -23.04 1.56
C SER A 83 4.08 -23.79 2.46
N ALA A 84 5.33 -23.99 2.00
CA ALA A 84 6.38 -24.58 2.82
C ALA A 84 6.72 -23.70 4.02
N LEU A 85 6.84 -22.38 3.82
CA LEU A 85 7.05 -21.42 4.90
C LEU A 85 5.89 -21.43 5.90
N GLY A 86 4.63 -21.44 5.43
CA GLY A 86 3.45 -21.47 6.29
C GLY A 86 3.33 -22.73 7.15
N ARG A 87 3.94 -23.87 6.71
CA ARG A 87 3.98 -25.09 7.56
C ARG A 87 4.95 -24.97 8.75
N THR A 88 5.93 -24.11 8.67
CA THR A 88 6.96 -23.92 9.71
C THR A 88 6.77 -22.66 10.55
N ASP A 89 5.93 -21.72 10.10
CA ASP A 89 5.62 -20.48 10.83
C ASP A 89 4.14 -20.44 11.22
N PRO A 90 3.78 -20.66 12.50
CA PRO A 90 2.39 -20.68 12.94
C PRO A 90 1.66 -19.32 12.84
N GLY A 91 2.40 -18.22 12.72
CA GLY A 91 1.83 -16.90 12.50
C GLY A 91 1.62 -16.55 11.03
N LEU A 92 2.06 -17.44 10.10
CA LEU A 92 1.84 -17.29 8.67
C LEU A 92 0.76 -18.26 8.17
N ARG A 93 -0.29 -17.71 7.58
CA ARG A 93 -1.31 -18.51 6.90
C ARG A 93 -1.26 -18.29 5.40
N VAL A 94 -1.30 -19.37 4.65
CA VAL A 94 -1.33 -19.33 3.18
C VAL A 94 -2.66 -19.87 2.67
N LEU A 95 -3.38 -19.05 1.92
CA LEU A 95 -4.62 -19.39 1.24
C LEU A 95 -4.35 -19.52 -0.26
N LEU A 96 -4.66 -20.68 -0.84
CA LEU A 96 -4.44 -20.95 -2.25
C LEU A 96 -5.73 -20.80 -3.04
N ARG A 97 -5.72 -20.00 -4.09
CA ARG A 97 -6.77 -19.91 -5.09
C ARG A 97 -6.39 -20.73 -6.33
N ALA A 98 -7.33 -21.46 -6.87
CA ALA A 98 -7.08 -22.32 -8.03
C ALA A 98 -6.80 -21.54 -9.33
N ARG A 99 -7.29 -20.27 -9.42
CA ARG A 99 -7.17 -19.44 -10.63
C ARG A 99 -6.98 -17.97 -10.27
N ASN A 100 -6.22 -17.25 -11.10
CA ASN A 100 -6.07 -15.81 -10.95
C ASN A 100 -7.40 -15.07 -11.14
N GLY A 101 -7.82 -14.37 -10.12
CA GLY A 101 -8.99 -13.49 -10.12
C GLY A 101 -8.63 -12.02 -9.98
N GLY A 102 -7.37 -11.71 -9.68
CA GLY A 102 -6.82 -10.40 -9.45
C GLY A 102 -6.77 -9.99 -7.98
N LYS A 103 -5.97 -8.94 -7.70
CA LYS A 103 -5.67 -8.42 -6.35
C LYS A 103 -6.92 -8.30 -5.46
N GLY A 104 -7.95 -7.62 -5.94
CA GLY A 104 -9.16 -7.40 -5.15
C GLY A 104 -9.96 -8.68 -4.90
N ALA A 105 -9.94 -9.65 -5.83
CA ALA A 105 -10.60 -10.94 -5.61
C ALA A 105 -9.86 -11.76 -4.54
N ALA A 106 -8.53 -11.78 -4.57
CA ALA A 106 -7.71 -12.42 -3.56
C ALA A 106 -7.92 -11.78 -2.18
N LEU A 107 -7.90 -10.44 -2.12
CA LEU A 107 -8.19 -9.72 -0.87
C LEU A 107 -9.58 -10.03 -0.33
N LEU A 108 -10.61 -10.11 -1.17
CA LEU A 108 -11.96 -10.44 -0.70
C LEU A 108 -12.01 -11.82 -0.05
N ASP A 109 -11.35 -12.83 -0.64
CA ASP A 109 -11.30 -14.17 -0.05
C ASP A 109 -10.58 -14.16 1.30
N GLY A 110 -9.45 -13.45 1.41
CA GLY A 110 -8.72 -13.25 2.65
C GLY A 110 -9.54 -12.52 3.72
N LEU A 111 -10.22 -11.43 3.34
CA LEU A 111 -11.10 -10.66 4.24
C LEU A 111 -12.29 -11.49 4.75
N LEU A 112 -12.90 -12.30 3.88
CA LEU A 112 -14.00 -13.19 4.29
C LEU A 112 -13.53 -14.28 5.24
N ALA A 113 -12.34 -14.83 5.03
CA ALA A 113 -11.75 -15.80 5.95
C ALA A 113 -11.39 -15.13 7.29
N ALA A 114 -10.73 -13.97 7.27
CA ALA A 114 -10.36 -13.21 8.46
C ALA A 114 -11.59 -12.81 9.31
N ARG A 115 -12.65 -12.36 8.66
CA ARG A 115 -13.93 -12.05 9.30
C ARG A 115 -14.53 -13.22 10.05
N ARG A 116 -14.49 -14.43 9.47
CA ARG A 116 -15.01 -15.67 10.12
C ARG A 116 -14.22 -16.03 11.37
N GLU A 117 -12.95 -15.63 11.44
CA GLU A 117 -12.07 -15.87 12.59
C GLU A 117 -12.07 -14.71 13.60
N GLY A 118 -12.94 -13.72 13.42
CA GLY A 118 -13.14 -12.62 14.37
C GLY A 118 -12.21 -11.42 14.18
N PHE A 119 -11.38 -11.38 13.14
CA PHE A 119 -10.60 -10.19 12.83
C PHE A 119 -11.51 -9.05 12.38
N THR A 120 -11.19 -7.85 12.83
CA THR A 120 -11.96 -6.64 12.57
C THR A 120 -11.29 -5.70 11.56
N HIS A 121 -9.95 -5.75 11.46
CA HIS A 121 -9.15 -4.88 10.60
C HIS A 121 -8.10 -5.67 9.83
N ALA A 122 -7.82 -5.23 8.61
CA ALA A 122 -6.80 -5.84 7.77
C ALA A 122 -5.93 -4.78 7.09
N LEU A 123 -4.61 -4.90 7.25
CA LEU A 123 -3.65 -4.16 6.45
C LEU A 123 -3.42 -4.91 5.15
N ALA A 124 -3.83 -4.31 4.03
CA ALA A 124 -3.49 -4.78 2.70
C ALA A 124 -2.11 -4.26 2.29
N MET A 125 -1.25 -5.14 1.75
CA MET A 125 0.02 -4.76 1.15
C MET A 125 0.37 -5.70 -0.01
N ASP A 126 1.13 -5.20 -0.99
CA ASP A 126 1.52 -5.97 -2.16
C ASP A 126 2.73 -6.88 -1.86
N ALA A 127 2.88 -7.96 -2.63
CA ALA A 127 3.95 -8.95 -2.46
C ALA A 127 5.27 -8.60 -3.17
N ASP A 128 5.37 -7.42 -3.81
CA ASP A 128 6.49 -7.00 -4.67
C ASP A 128 7.66 -6.32 -3.94
N GLY A 129 7.53 -6.13 -2.63
CA GLY A 129 8.54 -5.50 -1.78
C GLY A 129 8.58 -3.97 -1.84
N GLN A 130 7.68 -3.32 -2.57
CA GLN A 130 7.65 -1.86 -2.70
C GLN A 130 7.06 -1.17 -1.46
N HIS A 131 6.27 -1.88 -0.66
CA HIS A 131 5.62 -1.36 0.54
C HIS A 131 6.53 -1.39 1.77
N PRO A 132 6.48 -0.36 2.62
CA PRO A 132 7.36 -0.23 3.78
C PRO A 132 6.89 -1.11 4.94
N VAL A 133 7.43 -2.32 5.05
CA VAL A 133 7.09 -3.27 6.14
C VAL A 133 7.35 -2.70 7.52
N GLU A 134 8.34 -1.82 7.64
CA GLU A 134 8.69 -1.09 8.85
C GLU A 134 7.56 -0.16 9.35
N CYS A 135 6.64 0.23 8.48
CA CYS A 135 5.49 1.07 8.84
C CYS A 135 4.27 0.25 9.33
N ILE A 136 4.29 -1.09 9.26
CA ILE A 136 3.14 -1.93 9.65
C ILE A 136 2.66 -1.57 11.06
N GLY A 137 3.55 -1.53 12.04
CA GLY A 137 3.21 -1.24 13.44
C GLY A 137 2.52 0.13 13.61
N ALA A 138 3.03 1.17 12.94
CA ALA A 138 2.45 2.51 13.01
C ALA A 138 1.04 2.56 12.41
N PHE A 139 0.81 1.89 11.26
CA PHE A 139 -0.49 1.81 10.62
C PHE A 139 -1.51 1.03 11.45
N MET A 140 -1.08 -0.08 12.07
CA MET A 140 -1.95 -0.86 12.95
C MET A 140 -2.31 -0.07 14.22
N SER A 141 -1.36 0.67 14.79
CA SER A 141 -1.61 1.53 15.96
C SER A 141 -2.59 2.66 15.63
N ALA A 142 -2.43 3.31 14.48
CA ALA A 142 -3.37 4.33 14.01
C ALA A 142 -4.78 3.75 13.78
N SER A 143 -4.88 2.53 13.25
CA SER A 143 -6.15 1.83 13.07
C SER A 143 -6.81 1.50 14.40
N ALA A 144 -6.04 1.06 15.39
CA ALA A 144 -6.56 0.81 16.74
C ALA A 144 -7.05 2.10 17.42
N ALA A 145 -6.38 3.24 17.19
CA ALA A 145 -6.78 4.55 17.70
C ALA A 145 -8.02 5.14 16.97
N ALA A 146 -8.24 4.77 15.71
CA ALA A 146 -9.35 5.22 14.90
C ALA A 146 -10.09 4.04 14.22
N PRO A 147 -10.79 3.18 14.99
CA PRO A 147 -11.27 1.88 14.49
C PRO A 147 -12.36 1.97 13.41
N LEU A 148 -12.99 3.12 13.24
CA LEU A 148 -13.97 3.35 12.18
C LEU A 148 -13.34 3.89 10.88
N ALA A 149 -12.05 4.29 10.93
CA ALA A 149 -11.37 4.90 9.81
C ALA A 149 -10.65 3.87 8.93
N MET A 150 -10.49 4.18 7.65
CA MET A 150 -9.47 3.58 6.80
C MET A 150 -8.16 4.34 6.97
N ILE A 151 -7.06 3.62 7.23
CA ILE A 151 -5.73 4.22 7.32
C ILE A 151 -5.05 4.05 5.96
N LEU A 152 -4.75 5.16 5.32
CA LEU A 152 -4.23 5.23 3.96
C LEU A 152 -2.77 5.62 3.97
N GLY A 153 -1.95 4.90 3.22
CA GLY A 153 -0.57 5.30 2.98
C GLY A 153 -0.53 6.55 2.08
N ASP A 154 0.22 7.56 2.52
CA ASP A 154 0.57 8.74 1.72
C ASP A 154 2.00 8.53 1.20
N PRO A 155 2.16 8.13 -0.08
CA PRO A 155 3.43 7.65 -0.60
C PRO A 155 4.46 8.76 -0.68
N GLN A 156 5.59 8.57 -0.02
CA GLN A 156 6.75 9.43 -0.11
C GLN A 156 7.69 8.91 -1.21
N PHE A 157 7.72 9.61 -2.33
CA PHE A 157 8.53 9.24 -3.48
C PHE A 157 9.90 9.90 -3.41
N ASP A 158 10.92 9.13 -3.73
CA ASP A 158 12.26 9.68 -3.95
C ASP A 158 12.44 10.22 -5.38
N ALA A 159 13.63 10.76 -5.68
CA ALA A 159 13.95 11.35 -6.98
C ALA A 159 13.96 10.32 -8.14
N SER A 160 13.94 9.01 -7.86
CA SER A 160 13.96 7.94 -8.86
C SER A 160 12.58 7.66 -9.47
N ALA A 161 11.51 8.22 -8.89
CA ALA A 161 10.14 7.96 -9.31
C ALA A 161 9.86 8.49 -10.73
N PRO A 162 9.33 7.65 -11.65
CA PRO A 162 9.06 8.08 -13.03
C PRO A 162 8.01 9.18 -13.10
N ARG A 163 8.37 10.33 -13.71
CA ARG A 163 7.50 11.54 -13.80
C ARG A 163 6.13 11.27 -14.43
N ILE A 164 6.05 10.35 -15.39
CA ILE A 164 4.79 9.99 -16.05
C ILE A 164 3.82 9.28 -15.06
N ARG A 165 4.35 8.43 -14.17
CA ARG A 165 3.54 7.79 -13.12
C ARG A 165 3.02 8.81 -12.12
N LEU A 166 3.84 9.79 -11.75
CA LEU A 166 3.42 10.87 -10.84
C LEU A 166 2.32 11.75 -11.46
N ARG A 167 2.38 12.04 -12.77
CA ARG A 167 1.32 12.79 -13.47
C ARG A 167 0.00 12.00 -13.50
N GLY A 168 0.04 10.71 -13.88
CA GLY A 168 -1.14 9.85 -13.87
C GLY A 168 -1.78 9.75 -12.49
N ARG A 169 -0.95 9.66 -11.44
CA ARG A 169 -1.39 9.65 -10.04
C ARG A 169 -2.11 10.94 -9.64
N LYS A 170 -1.60 12.11 -10.05
CA LYS A 170 -2.26 13.39 -9.78
C LYS A 170 -3.67 13.46 -10.38
N ILE A 171 -3.85 12.96 -11.61
CA ILE A 171 -5.18 12.89 -12.26
C ILE A 171 -6.10 11.95 -11.48
N ALA A 172 -5.63 10.76 -11.13
CA ALA A 172 -6.38 9.78 -10.34
C ALA A 172 -6.82 10.36 -8.99
N ASN A 173 -5.91 11.01 -8.27
CA ASN A 173 -6.19 11.65 -6.99
C ASN A 173 -7.20 12.80 -7.13
N TRP A 174 -7.11 13.59 -8.21
CA TRP A 174 -8.08 14.65 -8.49
C TRP A 174 -9.48 14.08 -8.74
N CYS A 175 -9.61 13.03 -9.56
CA CYS A 175 -10.90 12.35 -9.78
C CYS A 175 -11.49 11.85 -8.46
N THR A 176 -10.69 11.15 -7.64
CA THR A 176 -11.12 10.67 -6.33
C THR A 176 -11.56 11.80 -5.41
N ASN A 177 -10.84 12.92 -5.39
CA ASN A 177 -11.21 14.08 -4.57
C ASN A 177 -12.55 14.68 -5.00
N VAL A 178 -12.81 14.80 -6.30
CA VAL A 178 -14.12 15.23 -6.82
C VAL A 178 -15.20 14.25 -6.38
N GLU A 179 -15.02 12.96 -6.62
CA GLU A 179 -15.98 11.89 -6.34
C GLU A 179 -16.28 11.70 -4.84
N THR A 180 -15.42 12.20 -3.97
CA THR A 180 -15.58 12.14 -2.51
C THR A 180 -15.85 13.51 -1.88
N LEU A 181 -15.99 14.57 -2.68
CA LEU A 181 -16.07 15.95 -2.21
C LEU A 181 -14.88 16.33 -1.31
N TRP A 182 -13.66 15.95 -1.65
CA TRP A 182 -12.46 16.19 -0.84
C TRP A 182 -12.55 15.63 0.58
N ALA A 183 -12.89 14.33 0.71
CA ALA A 183 -12.99 13.64 1.99
C ALA A 183 -11.63 13.29 2.64
N GLY A 184 -10.54 13.96 2.26
CA GLY A 184 -9.22 13.78 2.88
C GLY A 184 -8.44 12.57 2.37
N ILE A 185 -8.67 12.07 1.16
CA ILE A 185 -7.89 11.00 0.55
C ILE A 185 -6.71 11.62 -0.23
N HIS A 186 -5.47 11.45 0.29
CA HIS A 186 -4.28 12.02 -0.33
C HIS A 186 -3.83 11.22 -1.54
N ASP A 187 -3.85 9.89 -1.45
CA ASP A 187 -3.48 9.02 -2.54
C ASP A 187 -4.45 7.85 -2.72
N THR A 188 -4.87 7.67 -3.98
CA THR A 188 -5.89 6.68 -4.34
C THR A 188 -5.29 5.39 -4.93
N LEU A 189 -4.02 5.38 -5.32
CA LEU A 189 -3.37 4.26 -6.03
C LEU A 189 -2.37 3.48 -5.17
N PHE A 190 -2.00 3.99 -4.01
CA PHE A 190 -1.06 3.31 -3.13
C PHE A 190 -1.79 2.27 -2.28
N GLY A 191 -1.39 1.01 -2.41
CA GLY A 191 -2.10 -0.14 -1.84
C GLY A 191 -1.75 -0.50 -0.41
N PHE A 192 -0.88 0.28 0.29
CA PHE A 192 -0.53 0.04 1.69
C PHE A 192 -1.54 0.71 2.62
N ARG A 193 -2.53 -0.04 3.11
CA ARG A 193 -3.69 0.51 3.80
C ARG A 193 -4.28 -0.43 4.84
N VAL A 194 -4.74 0.10 5.98
CA VAL A 194 -5.59 -0.67 6.90
C VAL A 194 -7.05 -0.33 6.66
N TYR A 195 -7.85 -1.35 6.57
CA TYR A 195 -9.29 -1.24 6.39
C TYR A 195 -10.06 -1.91 7.52
N PRO A 196 -11.16 -1.32 7.99
CA PRO A 196 -12.16 -2.05 8.74
C PRO A 196 -12.81 -3.12 7.83
N ILE A 197 -12.80 -4.39 8.25
CA ILE A 197 -13.17 -5.54 7.40
C ILE A 197 -14.65 -5.49 7.01
N ASP A 198 -15.54 -5.25 7.95
CA ASP A 198 -17.00 -5.29 7.70
C ASP A 198 -17.45 -4.26 6.67
N PRO A 199 -17.10 -2.97 6.77
CA PRO A 199 -17.44 -1.98 5.76
C PRO A 199 -16.87 -2.33 4.39
N LEU A 200 -15.60 -2.78 4.33
CA LEU A 200 -14.96 -3.13 3.06
C LEU A 200 -15.61 -4.36 2.41
N VAL A 201 -15.83 -5.44 3.15
CA VAL A 201 -16.53 -6.63 2.64
C VAL A 201 -17.93 -6.26 2.14
N ALA A 202 -18.67 -5.41 2.89
CA ALA A 202 -20.00 -4.99 2.48
C ALA A 202 -19.99 -4.16 1.17
N VAL A 203 -18.94 -3.39 0.92
CA VAL A 203 -18.74 -2.67 -0.36
C VAL A 203 -18.39 -3.65 -1.48
N MET A 204 -17.43 -4.54 -1.25
CA MET A 204 -16.92 -5.48 -2.26
C MET A 204 -17.96 -6.52 -2.68
N ARG A 205 -18.82 -6.99 -1.75
CA ARG A 205 -19.89 -7.95 -2.07
C ARG A 205 -21.05 -7.36 -2.88
N ARG A 206 -21.28 -6.05 -2.76
CA ARG A 206 -22.30 -5.34 -3.54
C ARG A 206 -21.82 -4.91 -4.93
N SER A 207 -20.53 -5.05 -5.21
CA SER A 207 -19.92 -4.71 -6.49
C SER A 207 -19.35 -5.96 -7.15
N ARG A 208 -19.65 -6.16 -8.43
CA ARG A 208 -18.97 -7.17 -9.26
C ARG A 208 -17.60 -6.69 -9.76
N TRP A 209 -17.31 -5.41 -9.58
CA TRP A 209 -16.06 -4.74 -9.86
C TRP A 209 -15.11 -4.86 -8.65
N MET A 210 -14.02 -4.13 -8.62
CA MET A 210 -13.03 -4.18 -7.53
C MET A 210 -12.35 -5.55 -7.41
N ARG A 211 -12.10 -6.20 -8.55
CA ARG A 211 -11.46 -7.54 -8.54
C ARG A 211 -9.98 -7.48 -8.92
N ARG A 212 -9.54 -6.45 -9.61
CA ARG A 212 -8.17 -6.29 -10.12
C ARG A 212 -7.52 -5.03 -9.57
N PHE A 213 -6.80 -4.27 -10.39
CA PHE A 213 -6.15 -3.01 -10.02
C PHE A 213 -7.13 -1.84 -9.76
N ASP A 214 -8.38 -2.00 -10.12
CA ASP A 214 -9.47 -1.09 -9.77
C ASP A 214 -9.85 -1.12 -8.27
N PHE A 215 -9.35 -2.09 -7.51
CA PHE A 215 -9.69 -2.27 -6.10
C PHE A 215 -9.30 -1.07 -5.26
N ASP A 216 -8.03 -0.64 -5.30
CA ASP A 216 -7.49 0.34 -4.35
C ASP A 216 -8.23 1.70 -4.41
N ALA A 217 -8.48 2.20 -5.62
CA ALA A 217 -9.20 3.46 -5.83
C ALA A 217 -10.69 3.32 -5.53
N GLU A 218 -11.34 2.30 -6.08
CA GLU A 218 -12.79 2.10 -5.92
C GLU A 218 -13.16 1.82 -4.46
N ALA A 219 -12.31 1.10 -3.71
CA ALA A 219 -12.51 0.83 -2.28
C ALA A 219 -12.53 2.13 -1.47
N ALA A 220 -11.53 2.99 -1.65
CA ALA A 220 -11.43 4.25 -0.93
C ALA A 220 -12.63 5.17 -1.18
N VAL A 221 -13.03 5.34 -2.46
CA VAL A 221 -14.19 6.16 -2.84
C VAL A 221 -15.49 5.61 -2.24
N ARG A 222 -15.73 4.30 -2.39
CA ARG A 222 -16.98 3.69 -1.91
C ARG A 222 -17.08 3.63 -0.39
N LEU A 223 -15.96 3.48 0.32
CA LEU A 223 -15.93 3.57 1.78
C LEU A 223 -16.20 5.00 2.25
N SER A 224 -15.59 6.00 1.60
CA SER A 224 -15.90 7.41 1.86
C SER A 224 -17.38 7.74 1.65
N TRP A 225 -18.01 7.23 0.59
CA TRP A 225 -19.46 7.39 0.39
C TRP A 225 -20.33 6.75 1.47
N ARG A 226 -19.77 5.84 2.26
CA ARG A 226 -20.42 5.23 3.41
C ARG A 226 -20.14 5.95 4.73
N GLY A 227 -19.34 7.01 4.67
CA GLY A 227 -18.96 7.78 5.85
C GLY A 227 -17.79 7.17 6.62
N VAL A 228 -17.01 6.25 6.04
CA VAL A 228 -15.77 5.76 6.64
C VAL A 228 -14.73 6.87 6.53
N PRO A 229 -14.20 7.40 7.65
CA PRO A 229 -13.20 8.47 7.62
C PRO A 229 -11.88 7.97 7.01
N ALA A 230 -11.10 8.89 6.44
CA ALA A 230 -9.75 8.62 5.95
C ALA A 230 -8.72 9.27 6.89
N VAL A 231 -7.71 8.49 7.29
CA VAL A 231 -6.52 8.97 7.99
C VAL A 231 -5.31 8.62 7.14
N ASN A 232 -4.49 9.62 6.79
CA ASN A 232 -3.32 9.41 5.95
C ASN A 232 -2.07 9.38 6.79
N LEU A 233 -1.19 8.41 6.54
CA LEU A 233 0.12 8.30 7.17
C LEU A 233 1.21 8.27 6.10
N PRO A 234 2.32 9.01 6.28
CA PRO A 234 3.42 8.96 5.35
C PRO A 234 4.00 7.55 5.26
N ALA A 235 4.27 7.09 4.04
CA ALA A 235 4.80 5.77 3.78
C ALA A 235 5.85 5.84 2.66
N PRO A 236 7.14 5.59 2.94
CA PRO A 236 8.18 5.59 1.92
C PRO A 236 7.94 4.47 0.91
N VAL A 237 8.14 4.79 -0.38
CA VAL A 237 7.97 3.83 -1.48
C VAL A 237 9.33 3.44 -2.03
N LYS A 238 9.58 2.12 -2.10
CA LYS A 238 10.79 1.59 -2.71
C LYS A 238 10.49 1.17 -4.15
N TYR A 239 11.21 1.74 -5.11
CA TYR A 239 11.14 1.29 -6.50
C TYR A 239 12.26 0.30 -6.80
N PHE A 240 11.91 -0.81 -7.44
CA PHE A 240 12.88 -1.80 -7.91
C PHE A 240 12.90 -1.82 -9.43
N THR A 241 14.09 -1.80 -10.00
CA THR A 241 14.29 -2.05 -11.44
C THR A 241 14.09 -3.54 -11.75
N ALA A 242 13.88 -3.88 -13.02
CA ALA A 242 13.81 -5.28 -13.45
C ALA A 242 15.08 -6.06 -13.08
N ALA A 243 16.27 -5.42 -13.15
CA ALA A 243 17.56 -6.02 -12.75
C ALA A 243 17.60 -6.30 -11.23
N GLN A 244 16.84 -5.59 -10.42
CA GLN A 244 16.69 -5.82 -8.98
C GLN A 244 15.55 -6.78 -8.65
N GLY A 245 14.98 -7.49 -9.63
CA GLY A 245 13.88 -8.43 -9.44
C GLY A 245 12.50 -7.75 -9.27
N GLY A 246 12.36 -6.50 -9.70
CA GLY A 246 11.06 -5.81 -9.73
C GLY A 246 10.15 -6.46 -10.77
N VAL A 247 8.98 -6.93 -10.34
CA VAL A 247 7.95 -7.51 -11.21
C VAL A 247 6.77 -6.56 -11.30
N SER A 248 6.29 -6.30 -12.51
CA SER A 248 5.08 -5.51 -12.73
C SER A 248 4.12 -6.31 -13.60
N HIS A 249 2.95 -6.60 -13.07
CA HIS A 249 1.86 -7.27 -13.78
C HIS A 249 0.88 -6.28 -14.44
N PHE A 250 1.19 -4.99 -14.41
CA PHE A 250 0.36 -3.95 -15.00
C PHE A 250 0.44 -4.00 -16.53
N ASN A 251 -0.68 -4.36 -17.17
CA ASN A 251 -0.83 -4.27 -18.62
C ASN A 251 -1.36 -2.89 -19.00
N TYR A 252 -0.51 -2.09 -19.69
CA TYR A 252 -0.78 -0.67 -19.94
C TYR A 252 -2.16 -0.41 -20.58
N TRP A 253 -2.52 -1.16 -21.63
CA TRP A 253 -3.81 -0.95 -22.31
C TRP A 253 -5.00 -1.45 -21.49
N ARG A 254 -4.97 -2.71 -21.11
CA ARG A 254 -6.07 -3.36 -20.38
C ARG A 254 -6.37 -2.66 -19.07
N ASP A 255 -5.34 -2.35 -18.30
CA ASP A 255 -5.53 -1.83 -16.95
C ASP A 255 -5.85 -0.32 -16.96
N ASN A 256 -5.37 0.45 -17.96
CA ASN A 256 -5.84 1.83 -18.14
C ASN A 256 -7.31 1.89 -18.59
N VAL A 257 -7.77 1.00 -19.49
CA VAL A 257 -9.18 0.89 -19.85
C VAL A 257 -10.03 0.51 -18.62
N LEU A 258 -9.56 -0.43 -17.81
CA LEU A 258 -10.21 -0.81 -16.55
C LEU A 258 -10.34 0.38 -15.60
N LEU A 259 -9.24 1.12 -15.35
CA LEU A 259 -9.22 2.29 -14.48
C LEU A 259 -10.09 3.42 -15.01
N THR A 260 -10.04 3.73 -16.31
CA THR A 260 -10.90 4.75 -16.93
C THR A 260 -12.38 4.39 -16.76
N SER A 261 -12.74 3.15 -17.06
CA SER A 261 -14.11 2.63 -16.89
C SER A 261 -14.54 2.68 -15.40
N MET A 262 -13.63 2.44 -14.47
CA MET A 262 -13.86 2.57 -13.03
C MET A 262 -14.21 4.03 -12.67
N TYR A 263 -13.39 5.02 -13.06
CA TYR A 263 -13.66 6.42 -12.75
C TYR A 263 -14.96 6.92 -13.38
N LEU A 264 -15.29 6.50 -14.62
CA LEU A 264 -16.60 6.83 -15.24
C LEU A 264 -17.78 6.26 -14.43
N ARG A 265 -17.66 5.03 -13.94
CA ARG A 265 -18.69 4.41 -13.08
C ARG A 265 -18.79 5.11 -11.72
N LEU A 266 -17.65 5.50 -11.15
CA LEU A 266 -17.61 6.23 -9.88
C LEU A 266 -18.20 7.62 -10.04
N LEU A 267 -17.88 8.34 -11.12
CA LEU A 267 -18.47 9.64 -11.43
C LEU A 267 -20.00 9.54 -11.57
N ALA A 268 -20.50 8.57 -12.32
CA ALA A 268 -21.95 8.33 -12.43
C ALA A 268 -22.56 8.03 -11.04
N GLY A 269 -21.91 7.18 -10.26
CA GLY A 269 -22.31 6.86 -8.89
C GLY A 269 -22.25 8.06 -7.95
N PHE A 270 -21.29 8.95 -8.11
CA PHE A 270 -21.16 10.22 -7.38
C PHE A 270 -22.31 11.16 -7.67
N ILE A 271 -22.64 11.40 -8.97
CA ILE A 271 -23.74 12.28 -9.37
C ILE A 271 -25.05 11.86 -8.69
N VAL A 272 -25.36 10.55 -8.69
CA VAL A 272 -26.57 10.02 -8.04
C VAL A 272 -26.55 10.24 -6.52
N ARG A 273 -25.39 10.21 -5.89
CA ARG A 273 -25.22 10.36 -4.44
C ARG A 273 -24.98 11.79 -3.98
N LEU A 274 -24.76 12.72 -4.90
CA LEU A 274 -24.37 14.09 -4.58
C LEU A 274 -25.30 14.76 -3.55
N PRO A 275 -26.65 14.69 -3.66
CA PRO A 275 -27.52 15.26 -2.66
C PRO A 275 -27.30 14.70 -1.25
N LEU A 276 -27.13 13.39 -1.13
CA LEU A 276 -26.86 12.72 0.14
C LEU A 276 -25.49 13.10 0.72
N LEU A 277 -24.47 13.18 -0.14
CA LEU A 277 -23.11 13.54 0.28
C LEU A 277 -23.04 14.99 0.75
N LEU A 278 -23.75 15.91 0.08
CA LEU A 278 -23.88 17.31 0.52
C LEU A 278 -24.64 17.42 1.85
N ALA A 279 -25.76 16.72 1.99
CA ALA A 279 -26.52 16.71 3.23
C ALA A 279 -25.66 16.27 4.44
N ARG A 280 -24.83 15.23 4.28
CA ARG A 280 -23.92 14.75 5.33
C ARG A 280 -22.80 15.72 5.70
N ARG A 281 -22.50 16.71 4.87
CA ARG A 281 -21.51 17.74 5.18
C ARG A 281 -22.09 18.91 5.99
N LEU A 282 -23.40 19.03 6.00
CA LEU A 282 -24.11 20.10 6.71
C LEU A 282 -24.52 19.68 8.12
N THR A 283 -24.42 18.39 8.43
CA THR A 283 -24.63 17.79 9.76
C THR A 283 -23.32 17.47 10.45
#